data_77aa6f6839a9f62bf04ddd1569eb3ce6
#
_entry.id   77aa6f6839a9f62bf04ddd1569eb3ce6
#
_cell.length_a   1.000
_cell.length_b   1.000
_cell.length_c   1.000
_cell.angle_alpha   90.00
_cell.angle_beta   90.00
_cell.angle_gamma   90.00
#
_symmetry.space_group_name_H-M   'P 1'
#
loop_
_entity.id
_entity.type
_entity.pdbx_description
1 polymer ?
#
loop_
_entity_poly.entity_id
_entity_poly.type
_entity_poly.pdbx_seq_one_letter_code
_entity_poly.pdbx_strand_id
1 'polypeptide(L)'
;MRAVVAVSGNQENPFEGFSICDHPDPVVPDGWVRVAVKAAAINHHDVWTLRGVATAPENLPIVLGSDAAGTLDDGTAVIVHAVLGDPSKGDETLDPKRSLLSEVHDGTHAEFVTVPAYNVIPKPDFLTYEEAACLPTAWLTAYRMLFTKSGLKKGDTVLIQGAGGGVATALIQLANGAGFVTWVTSRDEAKREYAKSIGATEAFESGARLPGKVDAVMESVGEATWSHSMRSLRPGGKIVICGATSGANPPADLNRLFFLQLEVVGSTMGTRTEFEGLLKFLGET
;
A
#
# COMPACT_ATOMS: atom_id res chain seq x y z
N MET A 1 -9.24 1.41 -26.43
CA MET A 1 -7.95 1.38 -25.69
C MET A 1 -7.54 -0.04 -25.34
N ARG A 2 -6.23 -0.31 -25.25
CA ARG A 2 -5.75 -1.59 -24.70
C ARG A 2 -5.88 -1.58 -23.18
N ALA A 3 -6.36 -2.68 -22.60
CA ALA A 3 -6.53 -2.81 -21.17
C ALA A 3 -6.29 -4.24 -20.66
N VAL A 4 -5.98 -4.38 -19.36
CA VAL A 4 -5.95 -5.64 -18.62
C VAL A 4 -7.22 -5.70 -17.78
N VAL A 5 -8.10 -6.63 -18.08
CA VAL A 5 -9.47 -6.69 -17.56
C VAL A 5 -9.66 -7.96 -16.73
N ALA A 6 -10.18 -7.85 -15.53
CA ALA A 6 -10.73 -8.98 -14.79
C ALA A 6 -12.13 -9.29 -15.36
N VAL A 7 -12.31 -10.50 -15.89
CA VAL A 7 -13.58 -10.97 -16.48
C VAL A 7 -14.36 -11.89 -15.55
N SER A 8 -13.66 -12.50 -14.57
CA SER A 8 -14.27 -13.34 -13.54
C SER A 8 -13.36 -13.42 -12.32
N GLY A 9 -13.95 -13.70 -11.14
CA GLY A 9 -13.20 -14.03 -9.93
C GLY A 9 -12.97 -15.52 -9.80
N ASN A 10 -11.73 -15.96 -9.53
CA ASN A 10 -11.38 -17.35 -9.27
C ASN A 10 -10.37 -17.45 -8.14
N GLN A 11 -10.78 -18.00 -6.99
CA GLN A 11 -9.93 -18.09 -5.80
C GLN A 11 -8.75 -19.06 -5.97
N GLU A 12 -8.95 -20.15 -6.71
CA GLU A 12 -7.96 -21.21 -6.89
C GLU A 12 -6.97 -20.85 -8.01
N ASN A 13 -7.50 -20.35 -9.14
CA ASN A 13 -6.72 -20.01 -10.33
C ASN A 13 -6.99 -18.57 -10.78
N PRO A 14 -6.52 -17.54 -10.05
CA PRO A 14 -6.86 -16.15 -10.33
C PRO A 14 -6.45 -15.69 -11.74
N PHE A 15 -5.38 -16.26 -12.30
CA PHE A 15 -4.92 -15.89 -13.65
C PHE A 15 -5.81 -16.41 -14.80
N GLU A 16 -6.76 -17.29 -14.54
CA GLU A 16 -7.79 -17.66 -15.54
C GLU A 16 -8.86 -16.57 -15.70
N GLY A 17 -8.96 -15.65 -14.73
CA GLY A 17 -9.97 -14.60 -14.67
C GLY A 17 -9.58 -13.29 -15.36
N PHE A 18 -8.42 -13.17 -16.02
CA PHE A 18 -8.04 -11.93 -16.67
C PHE A 18 -7.88 -12.06 -18.20
N SER A 19 -8.01 -10.93 -18.89
CA SER A 19 -7.79 -10.82 -20.34
C SER A 19 -7.05 -9.53 -20.67
N ILE A 20 -6.14 -9.59 -21.66
CA ILE A 20 -5.56 -8.39 -22.28
C ILE A 20 -6.30 -8.17 -23.60
N CYS A 21 -7.13 -7.14 -23.67
CA CYS A 21 -8.05 -6.94 -24.78
C CYS A 21 -8.21 -5.48 -25.16
N ASP A 22 -8.89 -5.25 -26.28
CA ASP A 22 -9.43 -3.95 -26.63
C ASP A 22 -10.67 -3.69 -25.77
N HIS A 23 -10.66 -2.58 -25.07
CA HIS A 23 -11.70 -2.11 -24.17
C HIS A 23 -12.20 -0.74 -24.66
N PRO A 24 -13.48 -0.39 -24.52
CA PRO A 24 -13.95 0.95 -24.85
C PRO A 24 -13.15 2.03 -24.15
N ASP A 25 -12.96 3.16 -24.82
CA ASP A 25 -12.37 4.34 -24.16
C ASP A 25 -13.32 4.82 -23.06
N PRO A 26 -12.79 5.27 -21.91
CA PRO A 26 -13.63 5.67 -20.79
C PRO A 26 -14.41 6.95 -21.12
N VAL A 27 -15.69 6.98 -20.71
CA VAL A 27 -16.49 8.20 -20.71
C VAL A 27 -16.09 9.00 -19.46
N VAL A 28 -15.88 10.30 -19.62
CA VAL A 28 -15.52 11.19 -18.52
C VAL A 28 -16.79 11.77 -17.88
N PRO A 29 -17.17 11.38 -16.66
CA PRO A 29 -18.31 11.95 -15.96
C PRO A 29 -18.07 13.44 -15.56
N ASP A 30 -19.14 14.16 -15.25
CA ASP A 30 -19.03 15.52 -14.70
C ASP A 30 -18.20 15.54 -13.40
N GLY A 31 -17.23 16.44 -13.31
CA GLY A 31 -16.32 16.55 -12.17
C GLY A 31 -15.16 15.52 -12.16
N TRP A 32 -15.08 14.67 -13.18
CA TRP A 32 -13.98 13.74 -13.38
C TRP A 32 -13.01 14.26 -14.44
N VAL A 33 -11.83 13.67 -14.47
CA VAL A 33 -10.78 13.94 -15.47
C VAL A 33 -10.29 12.63 -16.06
N ARG A 34 -9.81 12.68 -17.31
CA ARG A 34 -9.13 11.58 -17.98
C ARG A 34 -7.63 11.74 -17.82
N VAL A 35 -6.95 10.66 -17.48
CA VAL A 35 -5.50 10.57 -17.42
C VAL A 35 -5.03 9.60 -18.50
N ALA A 36 -4.16 10.07 -19.41
CA ALA A 36 -3.40 9.23 -20.33
C ALA A 36 -2.26 8.58 -19.54
N VAL A 37 -2.36 7.28 -19.28
CA VAL A 37 -1.42 6.55 -18.44
C VAL A 37 -0.05 6.43 -19.14
N LYS A 38 1.01 6.82 -18.43
CA LYS A 38 2.41 6.69 -18.87
C LYS A 38 3.11 5.54 -18.17
N ALA A 39 2.77 5.31 -16.90
CA ALA A 39 3.23 4.19 -16.12
C ALA A 39 2.13 3.76 -15.12
N ALA A 40 2.06 2.47 -14.84
CA ALA A 40 1.20 1.87 -13.83
C ALA A 40 1.99 0.84 -13.04
N ALA A 41 1.64 0.61 -11.76
CA ALA A 41 2.29 -0.39 -10.94
C ALA A 41 1.33 -1.51 -10.54
N ILE A 42 1.84 -2.74 -10.51
CA ILE A 42 1.10 -3.93 -10.07
C ILE A 42 1.11 -3.98 -8.55
N ASN A 43 -0.04 -4.26 -7.97
CA ASN A 43 -0.24 -4.43 -6.55
C ASN A 43 -0.84 -5.80 -6.19
N HIS A 44 -0.68 -6.20 -4.94
CA HIS A 44 -1.35 -7.43 -4.46
C HIS A 44 -2.88 -7.31 -4.53
N HIS A 45 -3.41 -6.09 -4.55
CA HIS A 45 -4.81 -5.78 -4.77
C HIS A 45 -5.34 -6.36 -6.10
N ASP A 46 -4.56 -6.31 -7.17
CA ASP A 46 -4.95 -6.88 -8.47
C ASP A 46 -5.21 -8.39 -8.36
N VAL A 47 -4.39 -9.09 -7.58
CA VAL A 47 -4.59 -10.52 -7.29
C VAL A 47 -5.86 -10.76 -6.48
N TRP A 48 -6.18 -9.87 -5.51
CA TRP A 48 -7.43 -9.97 -4.75
C TRP A 48 -8.65 -9.74 -5.62
N THR A 49 -8.61 -8.80 -6.56
CA THR A 49 -9.67 -8.58 -7.56
C THR A 49 -9.88 -9.84 -8.41
N LEU A 50 -8.79 -10.43 -8.92
CA LEU A 50 -8.84 -11.68 -9.69
C LEU A 50 -9.31 -12.90 -8.87
N ARG A 51 -9.15 -12.87 -7.55
CA ARG A 51 -9.72 -13.89 -6.66
C ARG A 51 -11.18 -13.66 -6.31
N GLY A 52 -11.78 -12.55 -6.77
CA GLY A 52 -13.16 -12.18 -6.43
C GLY A 52 -13.34 -11.71 -4.98
N VAL A 53 -12.30 -11.18 -4.36
CA VAL A 53 -12.34 -10.69 -2.96
C VAL A 53 -12.54 -9.17 -2.90
N ALA A 54 -11.91 -8.43 -3.81
CA ALA A 54 -11.90 -6.96 -3.78
C ALA A 54 -13.04 -6.33 -4.59
N THR A 55 -13.68 -7.06 -5.51
CA THR A 55 -14.78 -6.54 -6.32
C THR A 55 -15.99 -7.48 -6.28
N ALA A 56 -17.18 -6.90 -6.35
CA ALA A 56 -18.42 -7.67 -6.43
C ALA A 56 -18.61 -8.25 -7.85
N PRO A 57 -19.21 -9.43 -8.01
CA PRO A 57 -19.42 -10.05 -9.33
C PRO A 57 -20.17 -9.18 -10.34
N GLU A 58 -21.06 -8.32 -9.87
CA GLU A 58 -21.83 -7.38 -10.70
C GLU A 58 -20.99 -6.26 -11.31
N ASN A 59 -19.80 -5.99 -10.76
CA ASN A 59 -18.87 -4.99 -11.28
C ASN A 59 -17.92 -5.56 -12.35
N LEU A 60 -17.97 -6.87 -12.60
CA LEU A 60 -17.17 -7.50 -13.65
C LEU A 60 -17.91 -7.44 -15.01
N PRO A 61 -17.20 -7.27 -16.13
CA PRO A 61 -15.76 -7.13 -16.26
C PRO A 61 -15.26 -5.74 -15.83
N ILE A 62 -14.05 -5.65 -15.23
CA ILE A 62 -13.47 -4.39 -14.75
C ILE A 62 -11.98 -4.30 -15.10
N VAL A 63 -11.50 -3.12 -15.48
CA VAL A 63 -10.07 -2.89 -15.71
C VAL A 63 -9.31 -2.97 -14.38
N LEU A 64 -8.22 -3.72 -14.34
CA LEU A 64 -7.35 -3.87 -13.17
C LEU A 64 -6.48 -2.64 -12.93
N GLY A 65 -5.88 -2.60 -11.76
CA GLY A 65 -4.86 -1.61 -11.37
C GLY A 65 -5.40 -0.47 -10.50
N SER A 66 -4.60 -0.09 -9.51
CA SER A 66 -4.88 1.03 -8.61
C SER A 66 -3.85 2.15 -8.71
N ASP A 67 -2.70 1.90 -9.31
CA ASP A 67 -1.57 2.82 -9.35
C ASP A 67 -1.29 3.31 -10.77
N ALA A 68 -1.22 4.63 -10.96
CA ALA A 68 -0.74 5.22 -12.21
C ALA A 68 -0.14 6.62 -12.02
N ALA A 69 0.73 6.97 -12.97
CA ALA A 69 1.11 8.33 -13.27
C ALA A 69 0.98 8.56 -14.79
N GLY A 70 0.61 9.78 -15.18
CA GLY A 70 0.34 10.09 -16.57
C GLY A 70 0.11 11.57 -16.81
N THR A 71 -0.61 11.89 -17.87
CA THR A 71 -0.89 13.28 -18.25
C THR A 71 -2.40 13.52 -18.40
N LEU A 72 -2.87 14.68 -17.97
CA LEU A 72 -4.18 15.20 -18.32
C LEU A 72 -4.24 15.58 -19.81
N ASP A 73 -5.44 15.87 -20.32
CA ASP A 73 -5.66 16.27 -21.73
C ASP A 73 -4.94 17.58 -22.10
N ASP A 74 -4.65 18.45 -21.13
CA ASP A 74 -3.86 19.68 -21.30
C ASP A 74 -2.34 19.47 -21.23
N GLY A 75 -1.88 18.21 -21.02
CA GLY A 75 -0.48 17.87 -20.88
C GLY A 75 0.08 17.93 -19.46
N THR A 76 -0.71 18.34 -18.48
CA THR A 76 -0.29 18.40 -17.07
C THR A 76 0.09 17.01 -16.56
N ALA A 77 1.31 16.85 -16.03
CA ALA A 77 1.78 15.60 -15.44
C ALA A 77 1.17 15.37 -14.05
N VAL A 78 0.57 14.21 -13.84
CA VAL A 78 -0.16 13.88 -12.61
C VAL A 78 0.12 12.45 -12.11
N ILE A 79 -0.14 12.24 -10.84
CA ILE A 79 -0.22 10.93 -10.17
C ILE A 79 -1.67 10.70 -9.77
N VAL A 80 -2.16 9.49 -9.94
CA VAL A 80 -3.54 9.10 -9.59
C VAL A 80 -3.60 8.63 -8.15
N HIS A 81 -4.43 9.27 -7.32
CA HIS A 81 -4.76 8.78 -5.98
C HIS A 81 -5.88 7.74 -6.08
N ALA A 82 -5.58 6.51 -5.62
CA ALA A 82 -6.44 5.34 -5.86
C ALA A 82 -7.72 5.30 -5.00
N VAL A 83 -7.79 6.03 -3.89
CA VAL A 83 -8.93 6.01 -2.96
C VAL A 83 -10.02 6.98 -3.43
N LEU A 84 -11.16 6.45 -3.81
CA LEU A 84 -12.35 7.23 -4.15
C LEU A 84 -13.28 7.28 -2.94
N GLY A 85 -13.33 8.42 -2.28
CA GLY A 85 -14.16 8.68 -1.10
C GLY A 85 -14.53 10.15 -1.01
N ASP A 86 -15.32 10.53 -0.02
CA ASP A 86 -15.77 11.90 0.20
C ASP A 86 -14.71 12.71 0.97
N PRO A 87 -13.99 13.64 0.32
CA PRO A 87 -12.94 14.42 0.97
C PRO A 87 -13.48 15.36 2.06
N SER A 88 -14.78 15.69 2.05
CA SER A 88 -15.37 16.56 3.06
C SER A 88 -15.40 15.93 4.45
N LYS A 89 -15.19 14.61 4.55
CA LYS A 89 -15.15 13.87 5.82
C LYS A 89 -13.78 13.91 6.54
N GLY A 90 -12.78 14.56 5.93
CA GLY A 90 -11.44 14.75 6.49
C GLY A 90 -10.52 13.55 6.34
N ASP A 91 -11.03 12.33 6.38
CA ASP A 91 -10.30 11.08 6.08
C ASP A 91 -11.17 10.22 5.17
N GLU A 92 -10.92 10.31 3.86
CA GLU A 92 -11.67 9.58 2.83
C GLU A 92 -11.51 8.06 2.95
N THR A 93 -10.46 7.60 3.62
CA THR A 93 -10.28 6.15 3.87
C THR A 93 -11.28 5.60 4.88
N LEU A 94 -11.96 6.46 5.64
CA LEU A 94 -12.99 6.10 6.61
C LEU A 94 -14.42 6.30 6.06
N ASP A 95 -14.57 6.80 4.83
CA ASP A 95 -15.89 6.88 4.21
C ASP A 95 -16.47 5.47 4.00
N PRO A 96 -17.66 5.15 4.55
CA PRO A 96 -18.29 3.84 4.33
C PRO A 96 -18.59 3.53 2.86
N LYS A 97 -18.63 4.56 2.00
CA LYS A 97 -18.88 4.42 0.54
C LYS A 97 -17.59 4.47 -0.28
N ARG A 98 -16.41 4.54 0.39
CA ARG A 98 -15.16 4.53 -0.34
C ARG A 98 -15.00 3.28 -1.16
N SER A 99 -14.31 3.40 -2.29
CA SER A 99 -13.79 2.29 -3.08
C SER A 99 -12.34 2.57 -3.50
N LEU A 100 -11.67 1.56 -3.99
CA LEU A 100 -10.44 1.75 -4.73
C LEU A 100 -10.73 1.61 -6.22
N LEU A 101 -9.85 2.16 -7.04
CA LEU A 101 -9.82 1.83 -8.47
C LEU A 101 -9.71 0.31 -8.63
N SER A 102 -10.34 -0.23 -9.65
CA SER A 102 -10.54 -1.67 -9.92
C SER A 102 -11.44 -2.44 -8.94
N GLU A 103 -12.26 -1.75 -8.13
CA GLU A 103 -13.30 -2.37 -7.29
C GLU A 103 -14.72 -2.10 -7.83
N VAL A 104 -15.03 -0.84 -8.09
CA VAL A 104 -16.33 -0.34 -8.60
C VAL A 104 -16.14 0.42 -9.92
N HIS A 105 -15.02 1.10 -10.06
CA HIS A 105 -14.63 1.88 -11.23
C HIS A 105 -13.43 1.23 -11.89
N ASP A 106 -13.30 1.37 -13.20
CA ASP A 106 -12.15 0.89 -13.95
C ASP A 106 -10.82 1.37 -13.37
N GLY A 107 -9.84 0.48 -13.39
CA GLY A 107 -8.51 0.69 -12.87
C GLY A 107 -7.53 1.28 -13.89
N THR A 108 -6.26 1.20 -13.55
CA THR A 108 -5.17 1.92 -14.21
C THR A 108 -4.38 1.09 -15.22
N HIS A 109 -4.63 -0.22 -15.32
CA HIS A 109 -3.92 -1.06 -16.30
C HIS A 109 -4.54 -0.96 -17.70
N ALA A 110 -4.62 0.29 -18.21
CA ALA A 110 -5.13 0.66 -19.51
C ALA A 110 -4.40 1.89 -20.05
N GLU A 111 -4.64 2.26 -21.32
CA GLU A 111 -4.07 3.47 -21.92
C GLU A 111 -4.65 4.75 -21.28
N PHE A 112 -5.91 4.69 -20.81
CA PHE A 112 -6.58 5.80 -20.13
C PHE A 112 -7.31 5.31 -18.88
N VAL A 113 -7.36 6.17 -17.86
CA VAL A 113 -8.20 6.00 -16.68
C VAL A 113 -8.97 7.30 -16.40
N THR A 114 -10.18 7.21 -15.89
CA THR A 114 -10.94 8.37 -15.40
C THR A 114 -11.07 8.32 -13.89
N VAL A 115 -10.88 9.46 -13.27
CA VAL A 115 -10.98 9.63 -11.80
C VAL A 115 -11.63 10.99 -11.48
N PRO A 116 -12.24 11.15 -10.29
CA PRO A 116 -12.64 12.47 -9.82
C PRO A 116 -11.46 13.46 -9.90
N ALA A 117 -11.70 14.71 -10.26
CA ALA A 117 -10.64 15.72 -10.34
C ALA A 117 -9.85 15.88 -9.02
N TYR A 118 -10.47 15.58 -7.89
CA TYR A 118 -9.81 15.52 -6.59
C TYR A 118 -8.74 14.43 -6.49
N ASN A 119 -8.87 13.36 -7.26
CA ASN A 119 -7.99 12.18 -7.21
C ASN A 119 -6.73 12.31 -8.08
N VAL A 120 -6.47 13.45 -8.70
CA VAL A 120 -5.19 13.71 -9.37
C VAL A 120 -4.33 14.67 -8.55
N ILE A 121 -3.04 14.35 -8.45
CA ILE A 121 -2.04 15.15 -7.73
C ILE A 121 -0.95 15.52 -8.73
N PRO A 122 -0.49 16.77 -8.78
CA PRO A 122 0.63 17.15 -9.66
C PRO A 122 1.84 16.26 -9.42
N LYS A 123 2.41 15.72 -10.50
CA LYS A 123 3.64 14.92 -10.42
C LYS A 123 4.84 15.87 -10.24
N PRO A 124 5.65 15.71 -9.17
CA PRO A 124 6.88 16.48 -9.02
C PRO A 124 7.89 16.16 -10.13
N ASP A 125 8.68 17.16 -10.55
CA ASP A 125 9.66 17.02 -11.62
C ASP A 125 10.83 16.10 -11.27
N PHE A 126 11.12 15.90 -9.99
CA PHE A 126 12.19 15.01 -9.53
C PHE A 126 11.84 13.51 -9.65
N LEU A 127 10.59 13.14 -9.95
CA LEU A 127 10.17 11.76 -10.16
C LEU A 127 10.00 11.49 -11.66
N THR A 128 10.38 10.30 -12.11
CA THR A 128 9.93 9.73 -13.38
C THR A 128 8.46 9.32 -13.29
N TYR A 129 7.81 8.96 -14.41
CA TYR A 129 6.46 8.41 -14.35
C TYR A 129 6.41 7.04 -13.67
N GLU A 130 7.44 6.22 -13.87
CA GLU A 130 7.57 4.89 -13.29
C GLU A 130 7.71 4.96 -11.75
N GLU A 131 8.56 5.84 -11.24
CA GLU A 131 8.69 6.09 -9.81
C GLU A 131 7.38 6.63 -9.22
N ALA A 132 6.79 7.64 -9.87
CA ALA A 132 5.55 8.26 -9.44
C ALA A 132 4.39 7.25 -9.40
N ALA A 133 4.31 6.32 -10.37
CA ALA A 133 3.30 5.27 -10.39
C ALA A 133 3.43 4.25 -9.26
N CYS A 134 4.58 4.11 -8.61
CA CYS A 134 4.75 3.19 -7.46
C CYS A 134 4.21 3.76 -6.13
N LEU A 135 3.87 5.05 -6.10
CA LEU A 135 3.59 5.76 -4.84
C LEU A 135 2.16 5.57 -4.29
N PRO A 136 1.08 5.52 -5.10
CA PRO A 136 -0.29 5.65 -4.60
C PRO A 136 -0.73 4.54 -3.65
N THR A 137 -0.35 3.30 -3.88
CA THR A 137 -0.74 2.17 -3.01
C THR A 137 0.36 1.83 -2.00
N ALA A 138 1.51 1.38 -2.46
CA ALA A 138 2.53 0.81 -1.57
C ALA A 138 3.20 1.86 -0.68
N TRP A 139 3.65 2.97 -1.27
CA TRP A 139 4.36 4.02 -0.53
C TRP A 139 3.43 4.84 0.35
N LEU A 140 2.24 5.18 -0.12
CA LEU A 140 1.25 5.90 0.68
C LEU A 140 0.78 5.07 1.88
N THR A 141 0.56 3.75 1.69
CA THR A 141 0.27 2.83 2.80
C THR A 141 1.41 2.84 3.82
N ALA A 142 2.65 2.73 3.37
CA ALA A 142 3.83 2.77 4.24
C ALA A 142 3.96 4.10 4.99
N TYR A 143 3.74 5.22 4.30
CA TYR A 143 3.76 6.56 4.90
C TYR A 143 2.72 6.68 6.03
N ARG A 144 1.47 6.29 5.76
CA ARG A 144 0.40 6.31 6.76
C ARG A 144 0.73 5.43 7.96
N MET A 145 1.24 4.22 7.73
CA MET A 145 1.65 3.32 8.81
C MET A 145 2.68 3.96 9.72
N LEU A 146 3.73 4.56 9.14
CA LEU A 146 4.85 5.13 9.88
C LEU A 146 4.51 6.46 10.56
N PHE A 147 3.90 7.40 9.84
CA PHE A 147 3.79 8.78 10.31
C PHE A 147 2.44 9.11 10.95
N THR A 148 1.37 8.43 10.53
CA THR A 148 0.03 8.68 11.08
C THR A 148 -0.37 7.68 12.16
N LYS A 149 -0.04 6.40 11.99
CA LYS A 149 -0.59 5.32 12.84
C LYS A 149 0.36 4.84 13.92
N SER A 150 1.67 4.86 13.70
CA SER A 150 2.63 4.25 14.63
C SER A 150 2.87 5.05 15.90
N GLY A 151 2.91 6.36 15.80
CA GLY A 151 3.34 7.26 16.89
C GLY A 151 4.85 7.24 17.15
N LEU A 152 5.66 6.69 16.24
CA LEU A 152 7.12 6.64 16.32
C LEU A 152 7.74 8.03 16.28
N LYS A 153 8.89 8.16 16.94
CA LYS A 153 9.73 9.36 16.96
C LYS A 153 11.13 9.00 16.45
N LYS A 154 11.86 10.00 15.97
CA LYS A 154 13.25 9.83 15.54
C LYS A 154 14.08 9.11 16.62
N GLY A 155 14.77 8.04 16.20
CA GLY A 155 15.56 7.18 17.08
C GLY A 155 14.82 5.97 17.64
N ASP A 156 13.47 5.91 17.54
CA ASP A 156 12.70 4.71 17.91
C ASP A 156 13.04 3.56 16.98
N THR A 157 12.85 2.34 17.47
CA THR A 157 13.10 1.11 16.71
C THR A 157 11.80 0.57 16.12
N VAL A 158 11.77 0.39 14.81
CA VAL A 158 10.67 -0.22 14.07
C VAL A 158 11.05 -1.58 13.51
N LEU A 159 10.19 -2.58 13.69
CA LEU A 159 10.31 -3.89 13.05
C LEU A 159 9.37 -3.98 11.86
N ILE A 160 9.89 -4.31 10.69
CA ILE A 160 9.12 -4.53 9.47
C ILE A 160 9.11 -6.03 9.18
N GLN A 161 7.93 -6.65 9.15
CA GLN A 161 7.77 -8.05 8.84
C GLN A 161 7.71 -8.28 7.32
N GLY A 162 8.53 -9.18 6.79
CA GLY A 162 8.47 -9.64 5.40
C GLY A 162 9.12 -8.72 4.37
N ALA A 163 10.45 -8.64 4.34
CA ALA A 163 11.18 -7.89 3.31
C ALA A 163 10.88 -8.35 1.88
N GLY A 164 10.98 -7.42 0.92
CA GLY A 164 10.93 -7.66 -0.53
C GLY A 164 9.58 -7.44 -1.19
N GLY A 165 8.54 -7.04 -0.45
CA GLY A 165 7.29 -6.52 -1.02
C GLY A 165 7.33 -4.99 -1.16
N GLY A 166 6.44 -4.42 -1.98
CA GLY A 166 6.39 -2.97 -2.23
C GLY A 166 6.24 -2.14 -0.96
N VAL A 167 5.28 -2.50 -0.09
CA VAL A 167 5.07 -1.81 1.20
C VAL A 167 6.30 -1.92 2.10
N ALA A 168 6.93 -3.11 2.21
CA ALA A 168 8.12 -3.29 3.03
C ALA A 168 9.32 -2.48 2.51
N THR A 169 9.51 -2.42 1.20
CA THR A 169 10.54 -1.58 0.56
C THR A 169 10.32 -0.10 0.87
N ALA A 170 9.10 0.39 0.72
CA ALA A 170 8.74 1.77 1.06
C ALA A 170 8.94 2.07 2.56
N LEU A 171 8.48 1.15 3.44
CA LEU A 171 8.67 1.27 4.89
C LEU A 171 10.16 1.42 5.28
N ILE A 172 11.04 0.61 4.68
CA ILE A 172 12.48 0.66 4.98
C ILE A 172 13.06 2.03 4.60
N GLN A 173 12.79 2.50 3.39
CA GLN A 173 13.36 3.76 2.90
C GLN A 173 12.80 4.97 3.64
N LEU A 174 11.48 5.01 3.87
CA LEU A 174 10.83 6.08 4.64
C LEU A 174 11.31 6.09 6.11
N ALA A 175 11.43 4.92 6.74
CA ALA A 175 11.91 4.82 8.11
C ALA A 175 13.38 5.27 8.25
N ASN A 176 14.24 4.89 7.29
CA ASN A 176 15.62 5.35 7.23
C ASN A 176 15.69 6.87 7.05
N GLY A 177 14.95 7.44 6.08
CA GLY A 177 14.90 8.90 5.87
C GLY A 177 14.38 9.67 7.09
N ALA A 178 13.45 9.08 7.86
CA ALA A 178 12.94 9.65 9.11
C ALA A 178 13.90 9.50 10.31
N GLY A 179 14.97 8.73 10.17
CA GLY A 179 15.96 8.48 11.22
C GLY A 179 15.49 7.50 12.30
N PHE A 180 14.64 6.52 11.93
CA PHE A 180 14.29 5.40 12.79
C PHE A 180 15.37 4.31 12.74
N VAL A 181 15.50 3.53 13.80
CA VAL A 181 16.27 2.29 13.79
C VAL A 181 15.39 1.20 13.15
N THR A 182 15.75 0.78 11.93
CA THR A 182 14.89 -0.06 11.10
C THR A 182 15.38 -1.50 11.09
N TRP A 183 14.60 -2.40 11.71
CA TRP A 183 14.83 -3.84 11.70
C TRP A 183 13.84 -4.53 10.76
N VAL A 184 14.31 -5.54 10.04
CA VAL A 184 13.50 -6.22 9.03
C VAL A 184 13.62 -7.73 9.19
N THR A 185 12.57 -8.49 8.89
CA THR A 185 12.65 -9.95 8.82
C THR A 185 12.40 -10.47 7.41
N SER A 186 13.06 -11.56 7.04
CA SER A 186 12.73 -12.33 5.84
C SER A 186 13.27 -13.77 5.96
N ARG A 187 12.56 -14.72 5.35
CA ARG A 187 13.04 -16.11 5.18
C ARG A 187 14.16 -16.20 4.15
N ASP A 188 14.19 -15.26 3.20
CA ASP A 188 15.09 -15.21 2.07
C ASP A 188 16.30 -14.32 2.39
N GLU A 189 17.50 -14.89 2.28
CA GLU A 189 18.76 -14.19 2.57
C GLU A 189 19.02 -13.04 1.58
N ALA A 190 18.77 -13.25 0.29
CA ALA A 190 18.96 -12.19 -0.71
C ALA A 190 18.06 -10.99 -0.44
N LYS A 191 16.83 -11.23 0.04
CA LYS A 191 15.91 -10.13 0.45
C LYS A 191 16.38 -9.44 1.72
N ARG A 192 17.04 -10.14 2.66
CA ARG A 192 17.65 -9.50 3.84
C ARG A 192 18.82 -8.59 3.46
N GLU A 193 19.69 -9.05 2.57
CA GLU A 193 20.80 -8.23 2.07
C GLU A 193 20.29 -7.01 1.26
N TYR A 194 19.30 -7.22 0.40
CA TYR A 194 18.66 -6.11 -0.30
C TYR A 194 18.04 -5.09 0.68
N ALA A 195 17.34 -5.55 1.73
CA ALA A 195 16.79 -4.66 2.74
C ALA A 195 17.85 -3.76 3.40
N LYS A 196 19.03 -4.31 3.73
CA LYS A 196 20.16 -3.54 4.25
C LYS A 196 20.66 -2.52 3.22
N SER A 197 20.78 -2.91 1.95
CA SER A 197 21.27 -2.02 0.89
C SER A 197 20.37 -0.80 0.65
N ILE A 198 19.08 -0.88 1.01
CA ILE A 198 18.09 0.20 0.87
C ILE A 198 17.78 0.93 2.19
N GLY A 199 18.54 0.68 3.27
CA GLY A 199 18.47 1.47 4.49
C GLY A 199 18.00 0.75 5.76
N ALA A 200 17.76 -0.57 5.74
CA ALA A 200 17.53 -1.29 6.99
C ALA A 200 18.79 -1.31 7.85
N THR A 201 18.68 -0.95 9.13
CA THR A 201 19.79 -0.98 10.09
C THR A 201 20.25 -2.42 10.32
N GLU A 202 19.30 -3.35 10.44
CA GLU A 202 19.56 -4.78 10.62
C GLU A 202 18.47 -5.62 9.94
N ALA A 203 18.84 -6.81 9.47
CA ALA A 203 17.92 -7.77 8.88
C ALA A 203 18.11 -9.17 9.49
N PHE A 204 17.00 -9.80 9.88
CA PHE A 204 16.97 -11.07 10.60
C PHE A 204 16.20 -12.13 9.82
N GLU A 205 16.47 -13.40 10.12
CA GLU A 205 15.60 -14.47 9.67
C GLU A 205 14.20 -14.35 10.30
N SER A 206 13.17 -14.76 9.58
CA SER A 206 11.78 -14.71 10.09
C SER A 206 11.65 -15.53 11.37
N GLY A 207 11.11 -14.91 12.43
CA GLY A 207 10.93 -15.53 13.73
C GLY A 207 12.17 -15.57 14.62
N ALA A 208 13.31 -15.07 14.16
CA ALA A 208 14.55 -15.01 14.93
C ALA A 208 14.40 -14.20 16.22
N ARG A 209 15.17 -14.57 17.25
CA ARG A 209 15.26 -13.75 18.48
C ARG A 209 15.99 -12.44 18.14
N LEU A 210 15.32 -11.33 18.37
CA LEU A 210 15.88 -10.00 18.17
C LEU A 210 16.80 -9.61 19.34
N PRO A 211 17.78 -8.71 19.11
CA PRO A 211 18.71 -8.25 20.15
C PRO A 211 18.02 -7.42 21.25
N GLY A 212 16.86 -6.84 20.96
CA GLY A 212 16.08 -6.03 21.89
C GLY A 212 14.59 -6.02 21.58
N LYS A 213 13.85 -5.18 22.29
CA LYS A 213 12.43 -4.91 22.02
C LYS A 213 12.32 -3.71 21.08
N VAL A 214 11.21 -3.68 20.32
CA VAL A 214 10.93 -2.60 19.37
C VAL A 214 9.76 -1.73 19.84
N ASP A 215 9.71 -0.50 19.37
CA ASP A 215 8.65 0.46 19.70
C ASP A 215 7.40 0.19 18.90
N ALA A 216 7.56 -0.17 17.62
CA ALA A 216 6.44 -0.55 16.77
C ALA A 216 6.81 -1.70 15.81
N VAL A 217 5.78 -2.41 15.35
CA VAL A 217 5.88 -3.43 14.30
C VAL A 217 4.97 -3.02 13.14
N MET A 218 5.51 -3.05 11.91
CA MET A 218 4.75 -2.91 10.66
C MET A 218 4.43 -4.30 10.13
N GLU A 219 3.15 -4.64 10.12
CA GLU A 219 2.67 -5.99 9.83
C GLU A 219 1.84 -6.03 8.55
N SER A 220 2.28 -6.81 7.58
CA SER A 220 1.57 -7.06 6.32
C SER A 220 1.44 -8.55 6.01
N VAL A 221 2.05 -9.41 6.84
CA VAL A 221 2.14 -10.87 6.62
C VAL A 221 0.99 -11.61 7.31
N GLY A 222 0.69 -11.29 8.57
CA GLY A 222 -0.42 -11.88 9.31
C GLY A 222 -0.03 -13.12 10.14
N GLU A 223 -0.79 -14.22 10.02
CA GLU A 223 -0.68 -15.39 10.91
C GLU A 223 0.75 -15.89 11.11
N ALA A 224 1.53 -16.02 10.04
CA ALA A 224 2.89 -16.60 10.10
C ALA A 224 3.86 -15.75 10.92
N THR A 225 3.64 -14.45 11.08
CA THR A 225 4.55 -13.53 11.80
C THR A 225 3.94 -12.97 13.08
N TRP A 226 2.64 -13.11 13.28
CA TRP A 226 1.89 -12.51 14.38
C TRP A 226 2.49 -12.74 15.76
N SER A 227 2.76 -14.01 16.11
CA SER A 227 3.37 -14.35 17.40
C SER A 227 4.75 -13.73 17.58
N HIS A 228 5.53 -13.62 16.51
CA HIS A 228 6.83 -12.95 16.55
C HIS A 228 6.65 -11.45 16.75
N SER A 229 5.74 -10.82 16.01
CA SER A 229 5.39 -9.39 16.13
C SER A 229 4.98 -9.03 17.55
N MET A 230 4.05 -9.79 18.15
CA MET A 230 3.61 -9.61 19.53
C MET A 230 4.74 -9.74 20.56
N ARG A 231 5.65 -10.72 20.37
CA ARG A 231 6.77 -10.95 21.30
C ARG A 231 7.88 -9.92 21.15
N SER A 232 7.99 -9.27 20.00
CA SER A 232 9.05 -8.29 19.72
C SER A 232 8.81 -6.94 20.38
N LEU A 233 7.57 -6.58 20.68
CA LEU A 233 7.20 -5.29 21.25
C LEU A 233 7.67 -5.11 22.70
N ARG A 234 8.06 -3.88 23.04
CA ARG A 234 8.18 -3.41 24.43
C ARG A 234 6.80 -3.18 25.04
N PRO A 235 6.68 -3.04 26.39
CA PRO A 235 5.46 -2.52 26.99
C PRO A 235 5.04 -1.17 26.39
N GLY A 236 3.75 -0.99 26.10
CA GLY A 236 3.19 0.17 25.41
C GLY A 236 3.55 0.25 23.93
N GLY A 237 4.10 -0.81 23.35
CA GLY A 237 4.44 -0.87 21.92
C GLY A 237 3.21 -1.11 21.04
N LYS A 238 3.36 -0.90 19.72
CA LYS A 238 2.25 -0.87 18.78
C LYS A 238 2.48 -1.78 17.58
N ILE A 239 1.46 -2.54 17.16
CA ILE A 239 1.43 -3.21 15.86
C ILE A 239 0.53 -2.41 14.92
N VAL A 240 1.06 -2.00 13.77
CA VAL A 240 0.28 -1.37 12.69
C VAL A 240 0.12 -2.38 11.56
N ILE A 241 -1.11 -2.70 11.20
CA ILE A 241 -1.46 -3.76 10.25
C ILE A 241 -2.02 -3.14 8.97
N CYS A 242 -1.47 -3.51 7.81
CA CYS A 242 -2.02 -3.13 6.51
C CYS A 242 -2.37 -4.33 5.61
N GLY A 243 -2.13 -5.55 6.06
CA GLY A 243 -2.37 -6.76 5.28
C GLY A 243 -2.18 -8.03 6.09
N ALA A 244 -2.61 -9.16 5.50
CA ALA A 244 -2.57 -10.48 6.12
C ALA A 244 -2.34 -11.57 5.05
N THR A 245 -1.22 -11.47 4.32
CA THR A 245 -0.94 -12.32 3.14
C THR A 245 -0.76 -13.81 3.47
N SER A 246 -0.45 -14.14 4.73
CA SER A 246 -0.30 -15.54 5.20
C SER A 246 -1.51 -16.07 5.96
N GLY A 247 -2.56 -15.26 6.11
CA GLY A 247 -3.77 -15.59 6.88
C GLY A 247 -4.20 -14.43 7.77
N ALA A 248 -5.52 -14.28 7.91
CA ALA A 248 -6.15 -13.13 8.57
C ALA A 248 -6.63 -13.40 10.01
N ASN A 249 -6.50 -14.64 10.51
CA ASN A 249 -7.07 -15.04 11.80
C ASN A 249 -6.00 -15.56 12.79
N PRO A 250 -4.97 -14.76 13.12
CA PRO A 250 -3.98 -15.17 14.11
C PRO A 250 -4.60 -15.24 15.51
N PRO A 251 -4.10 -16.12 16.41
CA PRO A 251 -4.58 -16.18 17.78
C PRO A 251 -4.23 -14.89 18.54
N ALA A 252 -5.22 -14.25 19.13
CA ALA A 252 -5.00 -13.09 20.00
C ALA A 252 -4.48 -13.52 21.36
N ASP A 253 -3.22 -13.23 21.69
CA ASP A 253 -2.65 -13.38 23.02
C ASP A 253 -3.14 -12.22 23.92
N LEU A 254 -4.36 -12.35 24.46
CA LEU A 254 -4.99 -11.30 25.27
C LEU A 254 -4.19 -11.01 26.54
N ASN A 255 -3.60 -12.02 27.16
CA ASN A 255 -2.77 -11.82 28.37
C ASN A 255 -1.60 -10.88 28.05
N ARG A 256 -0.91 -11.11 26.95
CA ARG A 256 0.18 -10.24 26.51
C ARG A 256 -0.32 -8.84 26.15
N LEU A 257 -1.45 -8.74 25.43
CA LEU A 257 -2.05 -7.46 25.05
C LEU A 257 -2.31 -6.57 26.25
N PHE A 258 -3.09 -7.05 27.24
CA PHE A 258 -3.43 -6.19 28.37
C PHE A 258 -2.27 -6.00 29.35
N PHE A 259 -1.47 -7.05 29.62
CA PHE A 259 -0.40 -6.97 30.60
C PHE A 259 0.72 -6.04 30.17
N LEU A 260 1.05 -6.04 28.88
CA LEU A 260 2.05 -5.14 28.29
C LEU A 260 1.43 -3.84 27.72
N GLN A 261 0.11 -3.66 27.81
CA GLN A 261 -0.61 -2.48 27.31
C GLN A 261 -0.29 -2.21 25.82
N LEU A 262 -0.31 -3.28 24.99
CA LEU A 262 0.00 -3.17 23.58
C LEU A 262 -1.19 -2.60 22.80
N GLU A 263 -0.89 -1.86 21.74
CA GLU A 263 -1.89 -1.37 20.80
C GLU A 263 -1.84 -2.17 19.49
N VAL A 264 -3.02 -2.49 18.94
CA VAL A 264 -3.19 -3.11 17.62
C VAL A 264 -4.00 -2.16 16.76
N VAL A 265 -3.41 -1.65 15.68
CA VAL A 265 -3.95 -0.56 14.86
C VAL A 265 -4.05 -1.00 13.40
N GLY A 266 -5.26 -0.93 12.84
CA GLY A 266 -5.48 -1.11 11.41
C GLY A 266 -5.08 0.13 10.61
N SER A 267 -4.53 -0.10 9.41
CA SER A 267 -4.17 0.93 8.45
C SER A 267 -4.48 0.45 7.04
N THR A 268 -5.05 1.29 6.21
CA THR A 268 -5.29 0.99 4.80
C THR A 268 -5.04 2.22 3.95
N MET A 269 -4.29 2.05 2.87
CA MET A 269 -3.99 3.14 1.93
C MET A 269 -3.52 4.42 2.65
N GLY A 270 -3.99 5.57 2.24
CA GLY A 270 -3.82 6.86 2.88
C GLY A 270 -4.73 7.90 2.24
N THR A 271 -4.83 9.07 2.87
CA THR A 271 -5.58 10.21 2.36
C THR A 271 -4.78 10.97 1.30
N ARG A 272 -5.46 11.80 0.50
CA ARG A 272 -4.78 12.75 -0.39
C ARG A 272 -3.79 13.64 0.36
N THR A 273 -4.17 14.16 1.52
CA THR A 273 -3.29 15.00 2.35
C THR A 273 -2.03 14.25 2.79
N GLU A 274 -2.15 12.97 3.14
CA GLU A 274 -0.99 12.13 3.44
C GLU A 274 -0.13 11.87 2.21
N PHE A 275 -0.74 11.77 1.02
CA PHE A 275 0.00 11.62 -0.22
C PHE A 275 0.81 12.90 -0.55
N GLU A 276 0.22 14.07 -0.39
CA GLU A 276 0.94 15.35 -0.52
C GLU A 276 2.09 15.45 0.49
N GLY A 277 1.87 14.96 1.72
CA GLY A 277 2.90 14.83 2.76
C GLY A 277 4.02 13.86 2.36
N LEU A 278 3.70 12.73 1.76
CA LEU A 278 4.68 11.77 1.21
C LEU A 278 5.54 12.42 0.13
N LEU A 279 4.91 13.10 -0.84
CA LEU A 279 5.64 13.77 -1.93
C LEU A 279 6.59 14.85 -1.40
N LYS A 280 6.14 15.62 -0.40
CA LYS A 280 7.00 16.59 0.27
C LYS A 280 8.18 15.91 0.96
N PHE A 281 7.94 14.85 1.72
CA PHE A 281 9.00 14.10 2.42
C PHE A 281 10.05 13.57 1.43
N LEU A 282 9.62 12.99 0.30
CA LEU A 282 10.53 12.48 -0.73
C LEU A 282 11.36 13.58 -1.41
N GLY A 283 10.84 14.79 -1.53
CA GLY A 283 11.59 15.94 -2.08
C GLY A 283 12.61 16.54 -1.11
N GLU A 284 12.52 16.23 0.19
CA GLU A 284 13.40 16.75 1.24
C GLU A 284 14.48 15.74 1.66
N THR A 285 14.37 14.48 1.27
CA THR A 285 15.26 13.37 1.65
C THR A 285 15.97 12.74 0.46
#